data_0a490778734b5620c1621863b65ae2b8
#
_entry.id   0a490778734b5620c1621863b65ae2b8
#
_cell.length_a   1.000
_cell.length_b   1.000
_cell.length_c   1.000
_cell.angle_alpha   90.00
_cell.angle_beta   90.00
_cell.angle_gamma   90.00
#
_symmetry.space_group_name_H-M   'P 1'
#
loop_
_entity.id
_entity.type
_entity.pdbx_description
1 polymer ?
#
loop_
_entity_poly.entity_id
_entity_poly.type
_entity_poly.pdbx_seq_one_letter_code
_entity_poly.pdbx_strand_id
1 'polypeptide(L)'
;YDSGKTDVGAIYCSGQGGDQGTRAIINNMYGGTFTDAAHTKYTADSAENIKAIQALYDQDGINFDASINGGEEITLFRNGTLQMAFCWNIAQQTNSDNSAAGTTNNGDDILFMAFPTESGDPALCGGIWGFGIFDNGDENKIAASKTFINFMANSDETAKAVKTSTYFSVKNSLSDLYADDEVMNEYQKLMPYLGDYYQVTPGWAEARTAWWNMLQQVGEGADVTTAVTEFCTTANAAAAG
;
A
#
# COMPACT_ATOMS: atom_id res chain seq x y z
N TYR A 1 -4.60 0.87 21.23
CA TYR A 1 -3.25 0.34 21.42
C TYR A 1 -2.85 0.43 22.91
N ASP A 2 -2.42 -0.69 23.48
CA ASP A 2 -1.93 -0.75 24.87
C ASP A 2 -0.41 -0.67 24.89
N SER A 3 0.12 0.52 25.13
CA SER A 3 1.56 0.77 25.22
C SER A 3 2.28 0.00 26.36
N GLY A 4 1.53 -0.59 27.29
CA GLY A 4 2.08 -1.46 28.31
C GLY A 4 2.48 -2.86 27.81
N LYS A 5 2.06 -3.24 26.62
CA LYS A 5 2.57 -4.39 25.87
C LYS A 5 3.63 -3.91 24.89
N THR A 6 4.65 -3.64 25.39
CA THR A 6 5.78 -2.86 25.12
C THR A 6 6.42 -2.94 23.77
N ASP A 7 6.19 -3.87 22.95
CA ASP A 7 7.19 -3.93 21.94
C ASP A 7 6.66 -3.63 20.57
N VAL A 8 5.35 -3.50 20.36
CA VAL A 8 4.98 -3.21 18.99
C VAL A 8 3.50 -2.92 18.79
N GLY A 9 3.15 -1.70 18.64
CA GLY A 9 1.83 -1.29 18.16
C GLY A 9 1.73 -1.44 16.67
N ALA A 10 2.56 -0.72 15.94
CA ALA A 10 2.61 -0.70 14.50
C ALA A 10 4.05 -0.53 14.03
N ILE A 11 4.37 -1.10 12.90
CA ILE A 11 5.61 -0.82 12.19
C ILE A 11 5.28 -0.12 10.87
N TYR A 12 5.96 0.99 10.64
CA TYR A 12 6.03 1.63 9.34
C TYR A 12 7.41 1.32 8.77
N CYS A 13 7.50 0.25 8.01
CA CYS A 13 8.79 -0.11 7.49
C CYS A 13 9.31 0.94 6.51
N SER A 14 10.52 1.35 6.75
CA SER A 14 11.27 2.27 5.91
C SER A 14 12.15 1.55 4.90
N GLY A 15 12.07 0.24 4.83
CA GLY A 15 12.79 -0.58 3.87
C GLY A 15 12.04 -0.81 2.57
N GLN A 16 12.69 -1.50 1.65
CA GLN A 16 12.11 -1.83 0.35
C GLN A 16 10.80 -2.60 0.50
N GLY A 17 9.76 -2.08 -0.12
CA GLY A 17 8.45 -2.70 -0.13
C GLY A 17 7.53 -2.29 1.02
N GLY A 18 8.05 -1.78 2.14
CA GLY A 18 7.26 -1.29 3.26
C GLY A 18 6.88 0.18 3.18
N ASP A 19 7.54 0.88 2.31
CA ASP A 19 7.35 2.29 2.04
C ASP A 19 5.94 2.68 1.53
N GLN A 20 5.14 1.74 1.06
CA GLN A 20 3.80 2.01 0.51
C GLN A 20 2.82 2.50 1.57
N GLY A 21 2.84 1.90 2.75
CA GLY A 21 1.95 2.28 3.82
C GLY A 21 2.18 3.71 4.28
N THR A 22 3.43 4.12 4.40
CA THR A 22 3.78 5.49 4.80
C THR A 22 3.31 6.51 3.77
N ARG A 23 3.45 6.22 2.47
CA ARG A 23 2.89 7.09 1.41
C ARG A 23 1.39 7.23 1.52
N ALA A 24 0.70 6.14 1.79
CA ALA A 24 -0.76 6.16 1.95
C ALA A 24 -1.21 7.01 3.13
N ILE A 25 -0.54 6.89 4.27
CA ILE A 25 -0.86 7.68 5.46
C ILE A 25 -0.67 9.16 5.19
N ILE A 26 0.44 9.55 4.58
CA ILE A 26 0.74 10.95 4.28
C ILE A 26 -0.35 11.59 3.45
N ASN A 27 -0.77 10.93 2.38
CA ASN A 27 -1.79 11.46 1.49
C ASN A 27 -3.15 11.61 2.17
N ASN A 28 -3.41 10.82 3.21
CA ASN A 28 -4.76 10.70 3.75
C ASN A 28 -4.92 11.33 5.12
N MET A 29 -3.88 11.34 5.96
CA MET A 29 -4.02 11.75 7.36
C MET A 29 -4.47 13.20 7.51
N TYR A 30 -3.85 14.13 6.79
CA TYR A 30 -4.13 15.57 6.88
C TYR A 30 -4.47 16.20 5.52
N GLY A 31 -4.84 15.38 4.54
CA GLY A 31 -5.23 15.86 3.20
C GLY A 31 -4.07 16.33 2.34
N GLY A 32 -2.86 15.87 2.60
CA GLY A 32 -1.70 16.10 1.73
C GLY A 32 -1.77 15.30 0.43
N THR A 33 -0.83 15.56 -0.47
CA THR A 33 -0.69 14.83 -1.72
C THR A 33 0.76 14.39 -1.93
N PHE A 34 0.96 13.23 -2.52
CA PHE A 34 2.30 12.73 -2.85
C PHE A 34 2.82 13.33 -4.16
N THR A 35 1.92 13.56 -5.11
CA THR A 35 2.20 14.18 -6.40
C THR A 35 1.15 15.23 -6.71
N ASP A 36 1.43 16.10 -7.67
CA ASP A 36 0.43 17.02 -8.20
C ASP A 36 -0.69 16.28 -8.97
N ALA A 37 -1.82 16.93 -9.16
CA ALA A 37 -2.98 16.34 -9.84
C ALA A 37 -2.72 15.93 -11.30
N ALA A 38 -1.70 16.49 -11.94
CA ALA A 38 -1.28 16.13 -13.28
C ALA A 38 -0.28 14.98 -13.33
N HIS A 39 0.16 14.47 -12.17
CA HIS A 39 1.21 13.45 -12.04
C HIS A 39 2.52 13.81 -12.75
N THR A 40 2.92 15.07 -12.65
CA THR A 40 4.12 15.59 -13.32
C THR A 40 5.26 15.87 -12.34
N LYS A 41 4.94 16.04 -11.06
CA LYS A 41 5.93 16.30 -10.02
C LYS A 41 5.48 15.77 -8.65
N TYR A 42 6.46 15.60 -7.77
CA TYR A 42 6.28 15.20 -6.37
C TYR A 42 6.07 16.42 -5.49
N THR A 43 5.08 16.35 -4.60
CA THR A 43 4.63 17.43 -3.70
C THR A 43 4.58 16.99 -2.23
N ALA A 44 5.33 15.94 -1.89
CA ALA A 44 5.32 15.36 -0.55
C ALA A 44 5.89 16.29 0.54
N ASP A 45 6.49 17.41 0.18
CA ASP A 45 7.02 18.44 1.06
C ASP A 45 5.99 19.50 1.50
N SER A 46 4.69 19.21 1.31
CA SER A 46 3.64 20.06 1.84
C SER A 46 3.60 20.05 3.38
N ALA A 47 3.03 21.09 3.96
CA ALA A 47 2.92 21.20 5.42
C ALA A 47 2.09 20.05 6.02
N GLU A 48 1.05 19.61 5.32
CA GLU A 48 0.19 18.50 5.70
C GLU A 48 0.98 17.18 5.75
N ASN A 49 1.79 16.92 4.76
CA ASN A 49 2.61 15.72 4.68
C ASN A 49 3.73 15.71 5.73
N ILE A 50 4.41 16.83 5.91
CA ILE A 50 5.42 16.98 6.97
C ILE A 50 4.80 16.74 8.34
N LYS A 51 3.62 17.33 8.59
CA LYS A 51 2.85 17.11 9.82
C LYS A 51 2.51 15.62 10.02
N ALA A 52 2.13 14.92 8.94
CA ALA A 52 1.80 13.49 9.01
C ALA A 52 3.03 12.63 9.36
N ILE A 53 4.16 12.86 8.72
CA ILE A 53 5.40 12.12 9.00
C ILE A 53 5.86 12.40 10.43
N GLN A 54 5.83 13.66 10.87
CA GLN A 54 6.20 14.03 12.22
C GLN A 54 5.27 13.35 13.26
N ALA A 55 3.96 13.34 13.01
CA ALA A 55 3.01 12.67 13.89
C ALA A 55 3.25 11.17 14.02
N LEU A 56 3.65 10.51 12.91
CA LEU A 56 4.04 9.11 12.94
C LEU A 56 5.35 8.89 13.69
N TYR A 57 6.33 9.74 13.47
CA TYR A 57 7.63 9.64 14.13
C TYR A 57 7.54 9.87 15.65
N ASP A 58 6.67 10.80 16.07
CA ASP A 58 6.45 11.13 17.47
C ASP A 58 5.56 10.11 18.22
N GLN A 59 4.94 9.18 17.49
CA GLN A 59 4.01 8.23 18.10
C GLN A 59 4.75 7.08 18.78
N ASP A 60 4.48 6.86 20.07
CA ASP A 60 4.97 5.69 20.79
C ASP A 60 4.45 4.38 20.15
N GLY A 61 5.31 3.39 20.02
CA GLY A 61 4.98 2.08 19.48
C GLY A 61 5.07 1.96 17.97
N ILE A 62 5.44 3.03 17.26
CA ILE A 62 5.80 2.98 15.84
C ILE A 62 7.30 2.84 15.70
N ASN A 63 7.73 1.88 14.89
CA ASN A 63 9.14 1.59 14.68
C ASN A 63 9.55 2.01 13.25
N PHE A 64 10.56 2.87 13.18
CA PHE A 64 11.21 3.29 11.93
C PHE A 64 12.51 2.52 11.69
N ASP A 65 12.60 1.28 12.12
CA ASP A 65 13.79 0.45 11.92
C ASP A 65 14.07 0.26 10.42
N ALA A 66 15.21 0.78 9.99
CA ALA A 66 15.66 0.72 8.61
C ALA A 66 15.92 -0.70 8.10
N SER A 67 16.08 -1.67 8.98
CA SER A 67 16.32 -3.07 8.63
C SER A 67 15.04 -3.83 8.25
N ILE A 68 13.86 -3.30 8.61
CA ILE A 68 12.59 -3.97 8.38
C ILE A 68 12.08 -3.65 6.98
N ASN A 69 11.90 -4.67 6.16
CA ASN A 69 11.26 -4.57 4.85
C ASN A 69 9.81 -5.09 4.90
N GLY A 70 9.04 -4.87 3.81
CA GLY A 70 7.62 -5.25 3.79
C GLY A 70 7.34 -6.74 4.02
N GLY A 71 8.25 -7.62 3.63
CA GLY A 71 8.12 -9.06 3.88
C GLY A 71 8.34 -9.41 5.35
N GLU A 72 9.25 -8.73 6.00
CA GLU A 72 9.51 -8.90 7.43
C GLU A 72 8.36 -8.34 8.27
N GLU A 73 7.82 -7.19 7.92
CA GLU A 73 6.64 -6.63 8.57
C GLU A 73 5.46 -7.62 8.55
N ILE A 74 5.16 -8.20 7.38
CA ILE A 74 4.11 -9.21 7.24
C ILE A 74 4.39 -10.42 8.14
N THR A 75 5.63 -10.87 8.20
CA THR A 75 6.04 -12.01 9.04
C THR A 75 5.86 -11.70 10.52
N LEU A 76 6.27 -10.53 10.96
CA LEU A 76 6.12 -10.09 12.36
C LEU A 76 4.64 -9.98 12.75
N PHE A 77 3.79 -9.44 11.87
CA PHE A 77 2.35 -9.38 12.09
C PHE A 77 1.73 -10.78 12.19
N ARG A 78 2.04 -11.67 11.26
CA ARG A 78 1.54 -13.05 11.28
C ARG A 78 1.94 -13.82 12.52
N ASN A 79 3.10 -13.53 13.09
CA ASN A 79 3.59 -14.14 14.33
C ASN A 79 3.06 -13.44 15.59
N GLY A 80 2.20 -12.43 15.45
CA GLY A 80 1.63 -11.70 16.58
C GLY A 80 2.64 -10.79 17.31
N THR A 81 3.79 -10.51 16.69
CA THR A 81 4.77 -9.55 17.23
C THR A 81 4.29 -8.13 17.00
N LEU A 82 3.70 -7.86 15.85
CA LEU A 82 3.03 -6.59 15.53
C LEU A 82 1.54 -6.73 15.78
N GLN A 83 0.93 -5.69 16.34
CA GLN A 83 -0.53 -5.61 16.49
C GLN A 83 -1.20 -4.95 15.29
N MET A 84 -0.48 -4.15 14.53
CA MET A 84 -0.96 -3.52 13.29
C MET A 84 0.12 -3.63 12.21
N ALA A 85 -0.32 -3.81 10.98
CA ALA A 85 0.53 -3.81 9.80
C ALA A 85 -0.25 -3.30 8.58
N PHE A 86 0.45 -2.85 7.55
CA PHE A 86 -0.20 -2.51 6.30
C PHE A 86 -0.68 -3.77 5.58
N CYS A 87 -1.95 -3.76 5.19
CA CYS A 87 -2.51 -4.84 4.40
C CYS A 87 -2.30 -4.59 2.90
N TRP A 88 -1.40 -5.34 2.31
CA TRP A 88 -1.14 -5.34 0.87
C TRP A 88 -2.06 -6.30 0.14
N ASN A 89 -2.23 -7.46 0.73
CA ASN A 89 -3.15 -8.50 0.32
C ASN A 89 -3.40 -9.38 1.54
N ILE A 90 -4.65 -9.65 1.84
CA ILE A 90 -5.03 -10.40 3.05
C ILE A 90 -4.35 -11.77 3.14
N ALA A 91 -4.15 -12.46 2.02
CA ALA A 91 -3.48 -13.77 2.01
C ALA A 91 -2.03 -13.72 2.49
N GLN A 92 -1.37 -12.58 2.43
CA GLN A 92 -0.01 -12.42 2.94
C GLN A 92 0.03 -12.28 4.46
N GLN A 93 -1.06 -11.81 5.07
CA GLN A 93 -1.14 -11.48 6.48
C GLN A 93 -1.91 -12.51 7.30
N THR A 94 -2.59 -13.45 6.65
CA THR A 94 -3.29 -14.55 7.29
C THR A 94 -2.47 -15.83 7.32
N ASN A 95 -2.89 -16.80 8.13
CA ASN A 95 -2.34 -18.14 8.08
C ASN A 95 -2.60 -18.78 6.71
N SER A 96 -1.63 -19.46 6.13
CA SER A 96 -1.72 -20.11 4.82
C SER A 96 -2.85 -21.15 4.71
N ASP A 97 -3.23 -21.74 5.81
CA ASP A 97 -4.29 -22.77 5.86
C ASP A 97 -5.69 -22.17 5.99
N ASN A 98 -5.78 -20.84 6.21
CA ASN A 98 -7.03 -20.14 6.44
C ASN A 98 -6.99 -18.77 5.74
N SER A 99 -7.08 -18.78 4.43
CA SER A 99 -6.62 -17.67 3.61
C SER A 99 -7.43 -16.38 3.70
N ALA A 100 -8.71 -16.33 3.47
CA ALA A 100 -9.39 -15.04 3.28
C ALA A 100 -9.89 -14.42 4.59
N ALA A 101 -10.47 -15.19 5.47
CA ALA A 101 -10.98 -14.73 6.77
C ALA A 101 -10.08 -15.19 7.93
N GLY A 102 -8.77 -15.26 7.67
CA GLY A 102 -7.86 -15.95 8.56
C GLY A 102 -7.52 -15.27 9.85
N THR A 103 -6.83 -16.03 10.65
CA THR A 103 -6.22 -15.59 11.88
C THR A 103 -4.71 -15.48 11.72
N THR A 104 -4.06 -14.81 12.65
CA THR A 104 -2.60 -14.87 12.82
C THR A 104 -2.14 -16.31 13.14
N ASN A 105 -0.84 -16.56 13.13
CA ASN A 105 -0.29 -17.84 13.55
C ASN A 105 -0.59 -18.18 15.02
N ASN A 106 -0.91 -17.17 15.83
CA ASN A 106 -1.31 -17.33 17.24
C ASN A 106 -2.82 -17.52 17.42
N GLY A 107 -3.60 -17.46 16.34
CA GLY A 107 -5.04 -17.60 16.38
C GLY A 107 -5.80 -16.30 16.67
N ASP A 108 -5.14 -15.15 16.59
CA ASP A 108 -5.79 -13.85 16.77
C ASP A 108 -6.58 -13.48 15.52
N ASP A 109 -7.78 -12.93 15.69
CA ASP A 109 -8.60 -12.44 14.60
C ASP A 109 -7.96 -11.24 13.91
N ILE A 110 -7.98 -11.24 12.57
CA ILE A 110 -7.49 -10.13 11.76
C ILE A 110 -8.67 -9.24 11.39
N LEU A 111 -8.57 -7.97 11.79
CA LEU A 111 -9.54 -6.93 11.48
C LEU A 111 -8.93 -5.94 10.48
N PHE A 112 -9.76 -5.39 9.61
CA PHE A 112 -9.36 -4.39 8.64
C PHE A 112 -9.91 -3.02 9.02
N MET A 113 -9.09 -2.00 8.77
CA MET A 113 -9.49 -0.61 8.91
C MET A 113 -8.92 0.23 7.79
N ALA A 114 -9.63 1.28 7.41
CA ALA A 114 -9.08 2.32 6.56
C ALA A 114 -8.07 3.17 7.33
N PHE A 115 -7.23 3.92 6.62
CA PHE A 115 -6.31 4.85 7.26
C PHE A 115 -7.08 5.93 8.01
N PRO A 116 -6.57 6.35 9.18
CA PRO A 116 -7.15 7.47 9.89
C PRO A 116 -6.98 8.77 9.09
N THR A 117 -8.00 9.60 9.09
CA THR A 117 -7.99 10.93 8.48
C THR A 117 -8.47 11.97 9.47
N GLU A 118 -8.00 13.20 9.35
CA GLU A 118 -8.47 14.32 10.20
C GLU A 118 -9.95 14.63 9.96
N SER A 119 -10.44 14.41 8.73
CA SER A 119 -11.85 14.59 8.38
C SER A 119 -12.78 13.51 8.95
N GLY A 120 -12.23 12.34 9.30
CA GLY A 120 -13.01 11.15 9.66
C GLY A 120 -13.53 10.35 8.47
N ASP A 121 -13.30 10.81 7.24
CA ASP A 121 -13.65 10.04 6.03
C ASP A 121 -12.65 8.90 5.83
N PRO A 122 -13.09 7.69 5.49
CA PRO A 122 -12.18 6.59 5.21
C PRO A 122 -11.24 6.91 4.05
N ALA A 123 -10.00 6.43 4.14
CA ALA A 123 -9.04 6.53 3.05
C ALA A 123 -8.24 5.23 2.92
N LEU A 124 -7.90 4.89 1.69
CA LEU A 124 -7.07 3.72 1.35
C LEU A 124 -5.98 4.13 0.37
N CYS A 125 -4.85 3.45 0.47
CA CYS A 125 -3.92 3.35 -0.63
C CYS A 125 -4.33 2.14 -1.47
N GLY A 126 -4.44 2.31 -2.77
CA GLY A 126 -4.86 1.24 -3.62
C GLY A 126 -4.01 1.08 -4.87
N GLY A 127 -4.19 -0.06 -5.50
CA GLY A 127 -3.54 -0.39 -6.75
C GLY A 127 -4.43 -1.29 -7.62
N ILE A 128 -4.23 -1.22 -8.92
CA ILE A 128 -4.85 -2.14 -9.88
C ILE A 128 -3.75 -3.01 -10.47
N TRP A 129 -3.95 -4.33 -10.37
CA TRP A 129 -3.14 -5.29 -11.10
C TRP A 129 -3.75 -5.51 -12.48
N GLY A 130 -2.92 -5.49 -13.51
CA GLY A 130 -3.36 -5.66 -14.88
C GLY A 130 -2.32 -6.38 -15.73
N PHE A 131 -2.77 -6.79 -16.91
CA PHE A 131 -1.88 -7.35 -17.93
C PHE A 131 -1.49 -6.26 -18.93
N GLY A 132 -0.20 -6.13 -19.20
CA GLY A 132 0.33 -5.29 -20.28
C GLY A 132 0.76 -6.12 -21.49
N ILE A 133 0.63 -5.56 -22.68
CA ILE A 133 1.18 -6.13 -23.92
C ILE A 133 2.34 -5.24 -24.35
N PHE A 134 3.52 -5.83 -24.46
CA PHE A 134 4.68 -5.16 -25.03
C PHE A 134 4.70 -5.38 -26.55
N ASP A 135 4.89 -4.32 -27.30
CA ASP A 135 5.12 -4.41 -28.73
C ASP A 135 6.55 -4.94 -28.99
N ASN A 136 6.64 -6.17 -29.45
CA ASN A 136 7.90 -6.83 -29.81
C ASN A 136 8.08 -6.97 -31.32
N GLY A 137 7.26 -6.28 -32.14
CA GLY A 137 7.27 -6.34 -33.59
C GLY A 137 6.69 -7.63 -34.20
N ASP A 138 6.13 -8.52 -33.39
CA ASP A 138 5.50 -9.77 -33.88
C ASP A 138 3.98 -9.66 -33.75
N GLU A 139 3.31 -9.37 -34.84
CA GLU A 139 1.86 -9.18 -34.90
C GLU A 139 1.06 -10.40 -34.42
N ASN A 140 1.59 -11.63 -34.65
CA ASN A 140 0.92 -12.84 -34.23
C ASN A 140 0.98 -13.00 -32.69
N LYS A 141 2.10 -12.69 -32.09
CA LYS A 141 2.23 -12.72 -30.62
C LYS A 141 1.37 -11.64 -29.98
N ILE A 142 1.32 -10.45 -30.55
CA ILE A 142 0.46 -9.36 -30.08
C ILE A 142 -1.01 -9.78 -30.16
N ALA A 143 -1.45 -10.39 -31.28
CA ALA A 143 -2.81 -10.86 -31.46
C ALA A 143 -3.17 -11.98 -30.46
N ALA A 144 -2.29 -12.94 -30.26
CA ALA A 144 -2.46 -13.99 -29.26
C ALA A 144 -2.54 -13.44 -27.83
N SER A 145 -1.69 -12.47 -27.49
CA SER A 145 -1.70 -11.79 -26.19
C SER A 145 -3.02 -11.04 -25.96
N LYS A 146 -3.53 -10.34 -26.97
CA LYS A 146 -4.85 -9.66 -26.90
C LYS A 146 -5.97 -10.68 -26.64
N THR A 147 -5.95 -11.82 -27.32
CA THR A 147 -6.95 -12.89 -27.12
C THR A 147 -6.88 -13.43 -25.69
N PHE A 148 -5.68 -13.70 -25.19
CA PHE A 148 -5.47 -14.18 -23.84
C PHE A 148 -5.97 -13.16 -22.79
N ILE A 149 -5.55 -11.90 -22.89
CA ILE A 149 -5.96 -10.85 -21.95
C ILE A 149 -7.48 -10.64 -21.99
N ASN A 150 -8.07 -10.63 -23.18
CA ASN A 150 -9.52 -10.50 -23.31
C ASN A 150 -10.28 -11.66 -22.65
N PHE A 151 -9.78 -12.89 -22.77
CA PHE A 151 -10.30 -14.04 -22.04
C PHE A 151 -10.15 -13.84 -20.52
N MET A 152 -8.94 -13.49 -20.05
CA MET A 152 -8.66 -13.28 -18.64
C MET A 152 -9.52 -12.17 -18.02
N ALA A 153 -9.77 -11.08 -18.75
CA ALA A 153 -10.53 -9.93 -18.25
C ALA A 153 -12.06 -10.16 -18.29
N ASN A 154 -12.58 -10.97 -19.22
CA ASN A 154 -14.01 -11.04 -19.47
C ASN A 154 -14.66 -12.40 -19.13
N SER A 155 -13.88 -13.45 -18.96
CA SER A 155 -14.41 -14.76 -18.57
C SER A 155 -14.81 -14.79 -17.10
N ASP A 156 -15.95 -15.37 -16.77
CA ASP A 156 -16.37 -15.60 -15.39
C ASP A 156 -15.50 -16.65 -14.69
N GLU A 157 -14.83 -17.53 -15.44
CA GLU A 157 -13.88 -18.48 -14.89
C GLU A 157 -12.65 -17.80 -14.27
N THR A 158 -12.24 -16.65 -14.81
CA THR A 158 -11.11 -15.88 -14.25
C THR A 158 -11.48 -15.18 -12.95
N ALA A 159 -12.77 -14.96 -12.70
CA ALA A 159 -13.24 -14.45 -11.42
C ALA A 159 -12.90 -15.39 -10.27
N LYS A 160 -12.96 -16.70 -10.50
CA LYS A 160 -12.55 -17.71 -9.52
C LYS A 160 -11.07 -17.61 -9.21
N ALA A 161 -10.24 -17.33 -10.22
CA ALA A 161 -8.81 -17.09 -10.01
C ALA A 161 -8.54 -15.82 -9.18
N VAL A 162 -9.32 -14.75 -9.39
CA VAL A 162 -9.25 -13.52 -8.57
C VAL A 162 -9.58 -13.85 -7.11
N LYS A 163 -10.66 -14.60 -6.84
CA LYS A 163 -11.02 -15.03 -5.48
C LYS A 163 -9.91 -15.87 -4.83
N THR A 164 -9.29 -16.78 -5.57
CA THR A 164 -8.18 -17.61 -5.08
C THR A 164 -6.96 -16.77 -4.69
N SER A 165 -6.76 -15.66 -5.38
CA SER A 165 -5.66 -14.71 -5.08
C SER A 165 -6.03 -13.68 -4.02
N THR A 166 -7.25 -13.72 -3.46
CA THR A 166 -7.78 -12.76 -2.48
C THR A 166 -7.79 -11.31 -2.94
N TYR A 167 -7.89 -11.08 -4.27
CA TYR A 167 -8.08 -9.75 -4.85
C TYR A 167 -9.55 -9.51 -5.18
N PHE A 168 -9.91 -8.24 -5.29
CA PHE A 168 -11.23 -7.83 -5.77
C PHE A 168 -11.25 -7.75 -7.29
N SER A 169 -12.37 -8.17 -7.89
CA SER A 169 -12.55 -8.05 -9.33
C SER A 169 -12.86 -6.61 -9.72
N VAL A 170 -12.31 -6.18 -10.85
CA VAL A 170 -12.68 -4.90 -11.49
C VAL A 170 -13.97 -4.99 -12.31
N LYS A 171 -14.57 -6.19 -12.43
CA LYS A 171 -15.84 -6.40 -13.13
C LYS A 171 -17.02 -6.11 -12.19
N ASN A 172 -17.91 -5.20 -12.58
CA ASN A 172 -19.12 -4.91 -11.83
C ASN A 172 -20.04 -6.14 -11.68
N SER A 173 -20.05 -7.06 -12.67
CA SER A 173 -20.81 -8.31 -12.60
C SER A 173 -20.31 -9.30 -11.54
N LEU A 174 -19.21 -9.01 -10.88
CA LEU A 174 -18.57 -9.85 -9.87
C LEU A 174 -18.40 -9.10 -8.55
N SER A 175 -19.23 -8.10 -8.32
CA SER A 175 -19.24 -7.32 -7.06
C SER A 175 -19.65 -8.16 -5.84
N ASP A 176 -20.28 -9.31 -6.05
CA ASP A 176 -20.71 -10.26 -5.03
C ASP A 176 -19.74 -11.44 -4.84
N LEU A 177 -18.53 -11.35 -5.40
CA LEU A 177 -17.54 -12.43 -5.38
C LEU A 177 -17.25 -12.97 -3.98
N TYR A 178 -17.34 -12.12 -2.96
CA TYR A 178 -17.10 -12.42 -1.55
C TYR A 178 -18.38 -12.35 -0.69
N ALA A 179 -19.57 -12.49 -1.27
CA ALA A 179 -20.83 -12.40 -0.52
C ALA A 179 -20.97 -13.43 0.62
N ASP A 180 -20.25 -14.54 0.52
CA ASP A 180 -20.17 -15.62 1.51
C ASP A 180 -18.99 -15.48 2.51
N ASP A 181 -18.21 -14.41 2.41
CA ASP A 181 -17.05 -14.13 3.26
C ASP A 181 -17.22 -12.75 3.93
N GLU A 182 -17.58 -12.77 5.22
CA GLU A 182 -17.91 -11.54 5.97
C GLU A 182 -16.75 -10.56 6.02
N VAL A 183 -15.53 -11.04 6.25
CA VAL A 183 -14.33 -10.20 6.36
C VAL A 183 -13.99 -9.55 5.02
N MET A 184 -13.97 -10.33 3.95
CA MET A 184 -13.68 -9.81 2.62
C MET A 184 -14.80 -8.89 2.12
N ASN A 185 -16.06 -9.18 2.48
CA ASN A 185 -17.19 -8.32 2.12
C ASN A 185 -17.12 -6.95 2.83
N GLU A 186 -16.74 -6.92 4.10
CA GLU A 186 -16.49 -5.65 4.81
C GLU A 186 -15.31 -4.88 4.18
N TYR A 187 -14.24 -5.58 3.83
CA TYR A 187 -13.10 -4.95 3.17
C TYR A 187 -13.47 -4.39 1.80
N GLN A 188 -14.30 -5.08 1.04
CA GLN A 188 -14.79 -4.62 -0.27
C GLN A 188 -15.56 -3.29 -0.19
N LYS A 189 -16.27 -3.01 0.91
CA LYS A 189 -16.98 -1.75 1.13
C LYS A 189 -16.04 -0.54 1.21
N LEU A 190 -14.76 -0.75 1.48
CA LEU A 190 -13.76 0.30 1.53
C LEU A 190 -13.20 0.64 0.13
N MET A 191 -13.46 -0.17 -0.90
CA MET A 191 -12.93 0.06 -2.25
C MET A 191 -13.24 1.44 -2.86
N PRO A 192 -14.41 2.07 -2.60
CA PRO A 192 -14.70 3.42 -3.09
C PRO A 192 -13.77 4.51 -2.55
N TYR A 193 -13.05 4.23 -1.48
CA TYR A 193 -12.12 5.16 -0.82
C TYR A 193 -10.66 4.99 -1.26
N LEU A 194 -10.42 4.22 -2.33
CA LEU A 194 -9.08 4.09 -2.91
C LEU A 194 -8.56 5.45 -3.35
N GLY A 195 -7.39 5.79 -2.86
CA GLY A 195 -6.73 7.06 -3.18
C GLY A 195 -6.05 7.07 -4.54
N ASP A 196 -5.38 8.17 -4.80
CA ASP A 196 -4.82 8.52 -6.09
C ASP A 196 -3.60 7.66 -6.50
N TYR A 197 -3.37 7.60 -7.80
CA TYR A 197 -2.36 6.76 -8.47
C TYR A 197 -1.08 7.53 -8.78
N TYR A 198 -0.30 7.88 -7.77
CA TYR A 198 0.96 8.61 -7.91
C TYR A 198 2.09 7.80 -8.59
N GLN A 199 1.96 6.49 -8.70
CA GLN A 199 2.97 5.60 -9.31
C GLN A 199 3.15 5.80 -10.82
N VAL A 200 2.28 6.56 -11.46
CA VAL A 200 2.38 6.93 -12.88
C VAL A 200 3.24 8.17 -13.12
N THR A 201 3.66 8.85 -12.05
CA THR A 201 4.52 10.04 -12.15
C THR A 201 5.91 9.66 -12.68
N PRO A 202 6.48 10.40 -13.63
CA PRO A 202 7.82 10.14 -14.15
C PRO A 202 8.87 10.03 -13.03
N GLY A 203 9.94 9.28 -13.26
CA GLY A 203 11.00 9.08 -12.27
C GLY A 203 10.58 8.25 -11.06
N TRP A 204 9.47 7.48 -11.17
CA TRP A 204 8.92 6.71 -10.04
C TRP A 204 9.91 5.77 -9.37
N ALA A 205 10.76 5.07 -10.10
CA ALA A 205 11.71 4.12 -9.53
C ALA A 205 12.71 4.81 -8.59
N GLU A 206 13.23 5.94 -9.01
CA GLU A 206 14.15 6.77 -8.26
C GLU A 206 13.44 7.45 -7.08
N ALA A 207 12.26 7.99 -7.31
CA ALA A 207 11.45 8.62 -6.26
C ALA A 207 11.09 7.60 -5.16
N ARG A 208 10.73 6.39 -5.53
CA ARG A 208 10.45 5.32 -4.58
C ARG A 208 11.67 5.00 -3.71
N THR A 209 12.85 4.86 -4.32
CA THR A 209 14.09 4.63 -3.58
C THR A 209 14.43 5.80 -2.66
N ALA A 210 14.30 7.02 -3.14
CA ALA A 210 14.54 8.21 -2.34
C ALA A 210 13.55 8.31 -1.16
N TRP A 211 12.30 7.85 -1.34
CA TRP A 211 11.29 7.86 -0.29
C TRP A 211 11.67 6.98 0.90
N TRP A 212 12.00 5.70 0.68
CA TRP A 212 12.39 4.87 1.83
C TRP A 212 13.72 5.28 2.45
N ASN A 213 14.65 5.84 1.68
CA ASN A 213 15.88 6.41 2.24
C ASN A 213 15.58 7.61 3.14
N MET A 214 14.64 8.46 2.75
CA MET A 214 14.16 9.58 3.58
C MET A 214 13.54 9.07 4.88
N LEU A 215 12.69 8.04 4.83
CA LEU A 215 12.11 7.45 6.04
C LEU A 215 13.19 6.89 6.99
N GLN A 216 14.22 6.26 6.45
CA GLN A 216 15.34 5.78 7.25
C GLN A 216 16.08 6.94 7.95
N GLN A 217 16.35 8.02 7.23
CA GLN A 217 16.98 9.20 7.79
C GLN A 217 16.14 9.80 8.94
N VAL A 218 14.82 9.87 8.76
CA VAL A 218 13.91 10.31 9.84
C VAL A 218 13.98 9.35 11.02
N GLY A 219 13.99 8.05 10.78
CA GLY A 219 14.15 7.04 11.84
C GLY A 219 15.47 7.14 12.60
N GLU A 220 16.53 7.60 11.95
CA GLU A 220 17.84 7.89 12.54
C GLU A 220 17.93 9.27 13.22
N GLY A 221 16.85 10.05 13.20
CA GLY A 221 16.75 11.32 13.89
C GLY A 221 17.01 12.56 13.03
N ALA A 222 16.97 12.44 11.71
CA ALA A 222 17.01 13.60 10.83
C ALA A 222 15.77 14.48 11.01
N ASP A 223 15.93 15.78 10.81
CA ASP A 223 14.81 16.73 10.77
C ASP A 223 13.85 16.40 9.64
N VAL A 224 12.57 16.18 9.97
CA VAL A 224 11.55 15.71 9.02
C VAL A 224 11.39 16.68 7.85
N THR A 225 11.34 17.99 8.12
CA THR A 225 11.17 19.00 7.07
C THR A 225 12.34 18.97 6.08
N THR A 226 13.55 18.91 6.59
CA THR A 226 14.75 18.83 5.77
C THR A 226 14.76 17.56 4.92
N ALA A 227 14.54 16.40 5.53
CA ALA A 227 14.58 15.11 4.84
C ALA A 227 13.52 15.01 3.73
N VAL A 228 12.30 15.48 3.98
CA VAL A 228 11.22 15.46 2.99
C VAL A 228 11.46 16.46 1.85
N THR A 229 12.04 17.63 2.14
CA THR A 229 12.40 18.60 1.11
C THR A 229 13.51 18.07 0.20
N GLU A 230 14.51 17.39 0.76
CA GLU A 230 15.56 16.72 -0.01
C GLU A 230 15.00 15.58 -0.87
N PHE A 231 14.05 14.80 -0.32
CA PHE A 231 13.31 13.81 -1.08
C PHE A 231 12.64 14.44 -2.30
N CYS A 232 11.84 15.50 -2.12
CA CYS A 232 11.14 16.16 -3.21
C CYS A 232 12.10 16.72 -4.26
N THR A 233 13.23 17.26 -3.84
CA THR A 233 14.28 17.74 -4.74
C THR A 233 14.81 16.60 -5.62
N THR A 234 15.14 15.47 -5.03
CA THR A 234 15.66 14.28 -5.72
C THR A 234 14.62 13.68 -6.66
N ALA A 235 13.39 13.48 -6.17
CA ALA A 235 12.31 12.90 -6.94
C ALA A 235 11.90 13.78 -8.14
N ASN A 236 11.86 15.11 -7.95
CA ASN A 236 11.54 16.04 -9.03
C ASN A 236 12.67 16.17 -10.07
N ALA A 237 13.93 16.02 -9.67
CA ALA A 237 15.03 15.91 -10.62
C ALA A 237 14.90 14.67 -11.49
N ALA A 238 14.53 13.53 -10.91
CA ALA A 238 14.26 12.30 -11.67
C ALA A 238 13.03 12.41 -12.57
N ALA A 239 11.99 13.15 -12.16
CA ALA A 239 10.81 13.38 -12.98
C ALA A 239 11.07 14.27 -14.20
N ALA A 240 12.06 15.15 -14.12
CA ALA A 240 12.44 16.05 -15.21
C ALA A 240 13.31 15.39 -16.30
N GLY A 241 13.87 14.22 -16.08
CA GLY A 241 14.68 13.41 -17.01
C GLY A 241 16.13 13.78 -17.00
#